data_98c319444f9aa7ee752bd00c52e5565a
#
_entry.id   98c319444f9aa7ee752bd00c52e5565a
#
_cell.length_a   1.000
_cell.length_b   1.000
_cell.length_c   1.000
_cell.angle_alpha   90.00
_cell.angle_beta   90.00
_cell.angle_gamma   90.00
#
_symmetry.space_group_name_H-M   'P 1'
#
loop_
_entity.id
_entity.type
_entity.pdbx_description
1 polymer ?
#
loop_
_entity_poly.entity_id
_entity_poly.type
_entity_poly.pdbx_seq_one_letter_code
_entity_poly.pdbx_strand_id
1 'polypeptide(L)'
;MTNSFATSPIHAAFAAPVAAHVLRKVNARAALFNLPEPSSSLLAECFRQFGIEAVPVSDADSQRLHTQKFDACVLSLGGSVGHIIELARSSPSNSRLVIYGLGGSAQDAMRYSKHCINAMFHEPLERSATLKLLRSTRPLVLHEFRRYVRIPVMTDVTVVAADSSRFLVTSQEISAGGMSMKGTAKLEPGQLVEVSFSVLTLPQIRLRGHVSWKRPNKSVGIRFDANDERRQRLREWIVSYVES
;
A
#
# COMPACT_ATOMS: atom_id res chain seq x y z
N MET A 1 41.18 33.35 -48.68
CA MET A 1 41.09 32.04 -48.03
C MET A 1 40.23 32.23 -46.78
N THR A 2 38.95 31.99 -46.91
CA THR A 2 37.97 32.20 -45.81
C THR A 2 37.47 30.81 -45.36
N ASN A 3 37.88 30.39 -44.18
CA ASN A 3 37.39 29.15 -43.55
C ASN A 3 36.05 29.42 -42.88
N SER A 4 34.99 28.81 -43.44
CA SER A 4 33.65 28.77 -42.85
C SER A 4 33.57 27.54 -41.94
N PHE A 5 33.45 27.76 -40.62
CA PHE A 5 33.10 26.70 -39.67
C PHE A 5 31.58 26.53 -39.63
N ALA A 6 31.11 25.44 -40.19
CA ALA A 6 29.73 25.03 -40.07
C ALA A 6 29.48 24.42 -38.67
N THR A 7 28.71 25.13 -37.87
CA THR A 7 28.23 24.67 -36.57
C THR A 7 26.96 23.83 -36.81
N SER A 8 27.06 22.51 -36.68
CA SER A 8 25.88 21.61 -36.67
C SER A 8 25.19 21.72 -35.34
N PRO A 9 23.86 21.99 -35.30
CA PRO A 9 23.12 21.92 -34.07
C PRO A 9 22.84 20.43 -33.75
N ILE A 10 23.37 19.97 -32.62
CA ILE A 10 23.00 18.69 -32.02
C ILE A 10 21.58 18.87 -31.48
N HIS A 11 20.58 18.48 -32.29
CA HIS A 11 19.22 18.27 -31.81
C HIS A 11 19.23 17.03 -30.87
N ALA A 12 19.37 17.27 -29.57
CA ALA A 12 18.97 16.29 -28.57
C ALA A 12 17.45 16.10 -28.71
N ALA A 13 17.05 15.04 -29.38
CA ALA A 13 15.66 14.59 -29.39
C ALA A 13 15.29 14.22 -27.95
N PHE A 14 14.63 15.13 -27.25
CA PHE A 14 13.94 14.82 -26.02
C PHE A 14 12.83 13.86 -26.40
N ALA A 15 13.00 12.57 -26.10
CA ALA A 15 11.91 11.60 -26.16
C ALA A 15 10.76 12.16 -25.31
N ALA A 16 9.57 12.19 -25.89
CA ALA A 16 8.38 12.61 -25.16
C ALA A 16 8.24 11.75 -23.88
N PRO A 17 7.92 12.33 -22.73
CA PRO A 17 7.78 11.59 -21.49
C PRO A 17 6.71 10.52 -21.67
N VAL A 18 7.03 9.28 -21.34
CA VAL A 18 6.07 8.17 -21.35
C VAL A 18 4.94 8.54 -20.39
N ALA A 19 3.71 8.58 -20.89
CA ALA A 19 2.54 8.89 -20.08
C ALA A 19 2.44 7.86 -18.93
N ALA A 20 2.28 8.35 -17.71
CA ALA A 20 2.15 7.48 -16.54
C ALA A 20 0.90 6.60 -16.67
N HIS A 21 1.05 5.30 -16.51
CA HIS A 21 -0.03 4.33 -16.53
C HIS A 21 -0.18 3.64 -15.18
N VAL A 22 -1.39 3.66 -14.62
CA VAL A 22 -1.76 2.83 -13.48
C VAL A 22 -2.19 1.47 -14.00
N LEU A 23 -1.43 0.43 -13.64
CA LEU A 23 -1.61 -0.92 -14.21
C LEU A 23 -2.79 -1.69 -13.59
N ARG A 24 -3.16 -1.37 -12.33
CA ARG A 24 -4.21 -2.10 -11.61
C ARG A 24 -4.74 -1.25 -10.45
N LYS A 25 -6.08 -1.29 -10.23
CA LYS A 25 -6.67 -0.76 -8.99
C LYS A 25 -6.26 -1.65 -7.81
N VAL A 26 -5.82 -1.04 -6.73
CA VAL A 26 -5.45 -1.73 -5.49
C VAL A 26 -6.52 -1.42 -4.46
N ASN A 27 -7.12 -2.46 -3.88
CA ASN A 27 -8.17 -2.35 -2.88
C ASN A 27 -7.64 -2.70 -1.49
N ALA A 28 -8.25 -2.13 -0.46
CA ALA A 28 -8.07 -2.61 0.91
C ALA A 28 -8.58 -4.06 1.04
N ARG A 29 -7.96 -4.85 1.92
CA ARG A 29 -8.27 -6.28 2.08
C ARG A 29 -8.66 -6.60 3.52
N ALA A 30 -9.77 -7.32 3.67
CA ALA A 30 -10.24 -7.85 4.94
C ALA A 30 -10.14 -9.38 4.96
N ALA A 31 -9.41 -9.94 5.91
CA ALA A 31 -9.40 -11.39 6.14
C ALA A 31 -10.69 -11.79 6.88
N LEU A 32 -11.41 -12.78 6.36
CA LEU A 32 -12.53 -13.43 7.05
C LEU A 32 -11.99 -14.76 7.60
N PHE A 33 -11.59 -14.75 8.88
CA PHE A 33 -10.87 -15.87 9.45
C PHE A 33 -11.83 -16.90 10.04
N ASN A 34 -11.83 -18.10 9.44
CA ASN A 34 -12.55 -19.29 9.86
C ASN A 34 -14.04 -19.03 10.21
N LEU A 35 -14.69 -18.19 9.37
CA LEU A 35 -16.11 -17.85 9.56
C LEU A 35 -16.99 -18.84 8.83
N PRO A 36 -18.13 -19.26 9.46
CA PRO A 36 -19.09 -20.13 8.81
C PRO A 36 -19.85 -19.39 7.69
N GLU A 37 -20.30 -20.14 6.69
CA GLU A 37 -21.37 -19.69 5.83
C GLU A 37 -22.71 -19.73 6.62
N PRO A 38 -23.62 -18.77 6.53
CA PRO A 38 -23.68 -17.66 5.56
C PRO A 38 -22.99 -16.37 6.02
N SER A 39 -22.37 -16.34 7.23
CA SER A 39 -21.76 -15.12 7.79
C SER A 39 -20.62 -14.59 6.91
N SER A 40 -19.80 -15.50 6.38
CA SER A 40 -18.71 -15.15 5.47
C SER A 40 -19.21 -14.47 4.20
N SER A 41 -20.25 -15.01 3.57
CA SER A 41 -20.86 -14.46 2.37
C SER A 41 -21.48 -13.08 2.60
N LEU A 42 -22.24 -12.91 3.68
CA LEU A 42 -22.85 -11.62 4.03
C LEU A 42 -21.79 -10.54 4.27
N LEU A 43 -20.76 -10.87 5.04
CA LEU A 43 -19.67 -9.95 5.31
C LEU A 43 -18.91 -9.60 4.03
N ALA A 44 -18.62 -10.57 3.16
CA ALA A 44 -17.95 -10.33 1.89
C ALA A 44 -18.74 -9.36 0.99
N GLU A 45 -20.06 -9.52 0.92
CA GLU A 45 -20.91 -8.58 0.19
C GLU A 45 -20.89 -7.17 0.80
N CYS A 46 -20.96 -7.07 2.14
CA CYS A 46 -20.97 -5.79 2.83
C CYS A 46 -19.62 -5.06 2.66
N PHE A 47 -18.49 -5.74 2.80
CA PHE A 47 -17.16 -5.16 2.58
C PHE A 47 -16.98 -4.66 1.14
N ARG A 48 -17.46 -5.43 0.16
CA ARG A 48 -17.39 -5.07 -1.27
C ARG A 48 -18.08 -3.75 -1.57
N GLN A 49 -19.20 -3.42 -0.89
CA GLN A 49 -19.90 -2.14 -1.06
C GLN A 49 -19.04 -0.93 -0.64
N PHE A 50 -18.01 -1.15 0.18
CA PHE A 50 -17.06 -0.12 0.61
C PHE A 50 -15.72 -0.18 -0.13
N GLY A 51 -15.62 -0.99 -1.21
CA GLY A 51 -14.40 -1.14 -1.99
C GLY A 51 -13.31 -1.95 -1.26
N ILE A 52 -13.70 -2.78 -0.29
CA ILE A 52 -12.79 -3.65 0.48
C ILE A 52 -12.95 -5.07 -0.02
N GLU A 53 -11.86 -5.70 -0.46
CA GLU A 53 -11.81 -7.10 -0.87
C GLU A 53 -11.85 -8.01 0.36
N ALA A 54 -12.88 -8.83 0.48
CA ALA A 54 -12.96 -9.84 1.53
C ALA A 54 -12.27 -11.14 1.06
N VAL A 55 -11.40 -11.68 1.90
CA VAL A 55 -10.59 -12.87 1.61
C VAL A 55 -10.83 -13.91 2.69
N PRO A 56 -11.46 -15.05 2.39
CA PRO A 56 -11.57 -16.16 3.34
C PRO A 56 -10.17 -16.68 3.70
N VAL A 57 -9.96 -16.94 4.99
CA VAL A 57 -8.72 -17.50 5.53
C VAL A 57 -9.10 -18.61 6.51
N SER A 58 -8.67 -19.83 6.24
CA SER A 58 -8.89 -20.99 7.11
C SER A 58 -7.81 -21.11 8.19
N ASP A 59 -8.02 -21.96 9.20
CA ASP A 59 -7.01 -22.30 10.19
C ASP A 59 -5.73 -22.85 9.53
N ALA A 60 -5.88 -23.70 8.51
CA ALA A 60 -4.75 -24.25 7.77
C ALA A 60 -3.91 -23.15 7.07
N ASP A 61 -4.53 -22.03 6.70
CA ASP A 61 -3.91 -20.91 6.02
C ASP A 61 -3.57 -19.74 6.96
N SER A 62 -3.65 -19.92 8.27
CA SER A 62 -3.47 -18.86 9.28
C SER A 62 -2.17 -18.06 9.10
N GLN A 63 -1.10 -18.70 8.62
CA GLN A 63 0.17 -18.03 8.32
C GLN A 63 0.04 -16.91 7.29
N ARG A 64 -1.02 -16.88 6.49
CA ARG A 64 -1.30 -15.75 5.59
C ARG A 64 -1.52 -14.44 6.35
N LEU A 65 -2.04 -14.49 7.59
CA LEU A 65 -2.18 -13.29 8.44
C LEU A 65 -0.82 -12.72 8.87
N HIS A 66 0.24 -13.50 8.82
CA HIS A 66 1.61 -13.03 9.09
C HIS A 66 2.33 -12.59 7.80
N THR A 67 2.17 -13.34 6.70
CA THR A 67 2.97 -13.18 5.47
C THR A 67 2.35 -12.28 4.42
N GLN A 68 1.01 -12.15 4.42
CA GLN A 68 0.28 -11.31 3.48
C GLN A 68 -0.26 -10.05 4.17
N LYS A 69 -0.37 -8.94 3.42
CA LYS A 69 -0.99 -7.71 3.93
C LYS A 69 -2.50 -7.83 3.94
N PHE A 70 -3.08 -7.56 5.11
CA PHE A 70 -4.50 -7.28 5.32
C PHE A 70 -4.67 -5.95 6.05
N ASP A 71 -5.76 -5.26 5.81
CA ASP A 71 -6.08 -3.97 6.42
C ASP A 71 -7.12 -4.13 7.52
N ALA A 72 -7.90 -5.21 7.44
CA ALA A 72 -8.85 -5.64 8.45
C ALA A 72 -8.85 -7.17 8.60
N CYS A 73 -9.37 -7.65 9.73
CA CYS A 73 -9.65 -9.07 9.97
C CYS A 73 -10.94 -9.21 10.77
N VAL A 74 -11.78 -10.15 10.40
CA VAL A 74 -12.97 -10.55 11.17
C VAL A 74 -12.73 -11.93 11.76
N LEU A 75 -12.98 -12.06 13.07
CA LEU A 75 -12.75 -13.28 13.87
C LEU A 75 -13.99 -13.59 14.69
N SER A 76 -14.43 -14.86 14.76
CA SER A 76 -15.47 -15.29 15.69
C SER A 76 -14.92 -15.34 17.11
N LEU A 77 -15.51 -14.59 18.04
CA LEU A 77 -15.03 -14.50 19.43
C LEU A 77 -15.43 -15.68 20.31
N GLY A 78 -16.37 -16.51 19.90
CA GLY A 78 -16.78 -17.72 20.65
C GLY A 78 -15.72 -18.82 20.70
N GLY A 79 -14.61 -18.68 19.97
CA GLY A 79 -13.50 -19.61 19.92
C GLY A 79 -12.21 -19.10 20.60
N SER A 80 -11.16 -19.92 20.58
CA SER A 80 -9.82 -19.53 21.06
C SER A 80 -9.04 -18.83 19.96
N VAL A 81 -9.30 -17.52 19.77
CA VAL A 81 -8.68 -16.72 18.67
C VAL A 81 -7.49 -15.87 19.10
N GLY A 82 -7.12 -15.91 20.38
CA GLY A 82 -6.02 -15.09 20.90
C GLY A 82 -4.71 -15.29 20.13
N HIS A 83 -4.34 -16.53 19.84
CA HIS A 83 -3.11 -16.85 19.10
C HIS A 83 -3.15 -16.31 17.64
N ILE A 84 -4.33 -16.26 17.00
CA ILE A 84 -4.50 -15.70 15.66
C ILE A 84 -4.31 -14.19 15.68
N ILE A 85 -4.84 -13.52 16.70
CA ILE A 85 -4.63 -12.08 16.87
C ILE A 85 -3.14 -11.78 17.10
N GLU A 86 -2.47 -12.57 17.95
CA GLU A 86 -1.04 -12.45 18.20
C GLU A 86 -0.21 -12.69 16.94
N LEU A 87 -0.56 -13.71 16.15
CA LEU A 87 0.07 -13.99 14.87
C LEU A 87 -0.04 -12.79 13.91
N ALA A 88 -1.25 -12.21 13.78
CA ALA A 88 -1.46 -11.04 12.95
C ALA A 88 -0.69 -9.81 13.49
N ARG A 89 -0.69 -9.58 14.80
CA ARG A 89 0.00 -8.45 15.44
C ARG A 89 1.54 -8.56 15.36
N SER A 90 2.10 -9.78 15.32
CA SER A 90 3.53 -9.99 15.14
C SER A 90 4.02 -9.72 13.71
N SER A 91 3.11 -9.65 12.75
CA SER A 91 3.45 -9.33 11.36
C SER A 91 3.91 -7.88 11.21
N PRO A 92 5.02 -7.60 10.52
CA PRO A 92 5.48 -6.23 10.25
C PRO A 92 4.44 -5.38 9.50
N SER A 93 3.61 -6.00 8.67
CA SER A 93 2.61 -5.31 7.84
C SER A 93 1.21 -5.27 8.45
N ASN A 94 0.87 -6.19 9.38
CA ASN A 94 -0.47 -6.34 9.96
C ASN A 94 -0.56 -5.95 11.45
N SER A 95 0.53 -5.48 12.06
CA SER A 95 0.58 -5.12 13.49
C SER A 95 -0.51 -4.15 13.93
N ARG A 96 -1.09 -3.39 13.01
CA ARG A 96 -2.15 -2.40 13.26
C ARG A 96 -3.43 -2.64 12.47
N LEU A 97 -3.59 -3.82 11.86
CA LEU A 97 -4.82 -4.13 11.12
C LEU A 97 -6.07 -3.94 12.00
N VAL A 98 -7.17 -3.54 11.39
CA VAL A 98 -8.44 -3.34 12.10
C VAL A 98 -9.05 -4.70 12.40
N ILE A 99 -9.29 -4.99 13.69
CA ILE A 99 -9.88 -6.26 14.11
C ILE A 99 -11.34 -6.07 14.44
N TYR A 100 -12.19 -6.87 13.81
CA TYR A 100 -13.62 -7.02 14.12
C TYR A 100 -13.84 -8.34 14.82
N GLY A 101 -14.52 -8.31 15.96
CA GLY A 101 -15.09 -9.50 16.58
C GLY A 101 -16.45 -9.83 15.95
N LEU A 102 -16.76 -11.11 15.75
CA LEU A 102 -18.08 -11.60 15.37
C LEU A 102 -18.65 -12.44 16.52
N GLY A 103 -19.85 -12.11 16.97
CA GLY A 103 -20.51 -12.81 18.07
C GLY A 103 -19.76 -12.68 19.39
N GLY A 104 -19.98 -13.67 20.26
CA GLY A 104 -19.38 -13.70 21.57
C GLY A 104 -20.15 -12.90 22.63
N SER A 105 -19.79 -13.13 23.89
CA SER A 105 -20.33 -12.46 25.04
C SER A 105 -19.54 -11.18 25.40
N ALA A 106 -20.08 -10.37 26.29
CA ALA A 106 -19.33 -9.24 26.86
C ALA A 106 -18.02 -9.70 27.54
N GLN A 107 -18.00 -10.91 28.12
CA GLN A 107 -16.80 -11.50 28.71
C GLN A 107 -15.75 -11.83 27.64
N ASP A 108 -16.15 -12.33 26.49
CA ASP A 108 -15.24 -12.59 25.37
C ASP A 108 -14.64 -11.28 24.84
N ALA A 109 -15.46 -10.23 24.70
CA ALA A 109 -14.98 -8.92 24.33
C ALA A 109 -13.94 -8.38 25.33
N MET A 110 -14.19 -8.54 26.64
CA MET A 110 -13.24 -8.15 27.70
C MET A 110 -11.97 -9.01 27.67
N ARG A 111 -12.09 -10.31 27.45
CA ARG A 111 -10.96 -11.27 27.34
C ARG A 111 -9.99 -10.86 26.25
N TYR A 112 -10.49 -10.36 25.12
CA TYR A 112 -9.68 -9.94 23.99
C TYR A 112 -9.42 -8.44 23.94
N SER A 113 -9.85 -7.66 24.94
CA SER A 113 -9.66 -6.20 24.97
C SER A 113 -8.17 -5.80 24.90
N LYS A 114 -7.28 -6.56 25.53
CA LYS A 114 -5.81 -6.37 25.44
C LYS A 114 -5.26 -6.43 24.02
N HIS A 115 -5.97 -7.08 23.09
CA HIS A 115 -5.59 -7.21 21.69
C HIS A 115 -6.18 -6.12 20.81
N CYS A 116 -6.82 -5.11 21.39
CA CYS A 116 -7.38 -3.95 20.69
C CYS A 116 -8.35 -4.35 19.56
N ILE A 117 -9.44 -5.06 19.91
CA ILE A 117 -10.59 -5.25 19.01
C ILE A 117 -11.22 -3.89 18.75
N ASN A 118 -11.36 -3.51 17.48
CA ASN A 118 -11.80 -2.17 17.08
C ASN A 118 -13.33 -2.03 17.04
N ALA A 119 -14.04 -3.10 16.70
CA ALA A 119 -15.50 -3.12 16.65
C ALA A 119 -16.04 -4.55 16.71
N MET A 120 -17.33 -4.70 16.97
CA MET A 120 -17.98 -6.01 17.09
C MET A 120 -19.22 -6.07 16.20
N PHE A 121 -19.35 -7.16 15.47
CA PHE A 121 -20.60 -7.57 14.83
C PHE A 121 -21.39 -8.46 15.78
N HIS A 122 -22.67 -8.20 15.89
CA HIS A 122 -23.58 -9.05 16.67
C HIS A 122 -24.10 -10.20 15.83
N GLU A 123 -24.38 -11.33 16.46
CA GLU A 123 -25.08 -12.47 15.84
C GLU A 123 -26.53 -12.52 16.34
N PRO A 124 -27.49 -12.85 15.44
CA PRO A 124 -27.31 -13.10 14.01
C PRO A 124 -26.92 -11.83 13.23
N LEU A 125 -26.09 -11.99 12.19
CA LEU A 125 -25.68 -10.86 11.36
C LEU A 125 -26.87 -10.29 10.59
N GLU A 126 -27.13 -9.02 10.80
CA GLU A 126 -28.10 -8.23 10.03
C GLU A 126 -27.39 -7.32 9.05
N ARG A 127 -27.78 -7.34 7.77
CA ARG A 127 -27.17 -6.57 6.71
C ARG A 127 -27.13 -5.06 7.02
N SER A 128 -28.23 -4.49 7.52
CA SER A 128 -28.35 -3.09 7.84
C SER A 128 -27.38 -2.65 8.94
N ALA A 129 -27.32 -3.42 10.04
CA ALA A 129 -26.42 -3.19 11.15
C ALA A 129 -24.95 -3.36 10.73
N THR A 130 -24.65 -4.39 9.93
CA THR A 130 -23.32 -4.67 9.37
C THR A 130 -22.83 -3.49 8.52
N LEU A 131 -23.67 -3.02 7.59
CA LEU A 131 -23.32 -1.87 6.74
C LEU A 131 -23.11 -0.59 7.55
N LYS A 132 -23.93 -0.34 8.58
CA LYS A 132 -23.77 0.82 9.48
C LYS A 132 -22.43 0.78 10.20
N LEU A 133 -22.06 -0.39 10.76
CA LEU A 133 -20.79 -0.57 11.44
C LEU A 133 -19.60 -0.40 10.48
N LEU A 134 -19.64 -1.01 9.31
CA LEU A 134 -18.59 -0.88 8.31
C LEU A 134 -18.45 0.57 7.82
N ARG A 135 -19.55 1.29 7.63
CA ARG A 135 -19.51 2.71 7.26
C ARG A 135 -18.78 3.55 8.31
N SER A 136 -19.07 3.34 9.59
CA SER A 136 -18.45 4.08 10.69
C SER A 136 -16.97 3.74 10.89
N THR A 137 -16.56 2.50 10.57
CA THR A 137 -15.18 2.02 10.75
C THR A 137 -14.33 2.04 9.48
N ARG A 138 -14.95 2.27 8.31
CA ARG A 138 -14.24 2.38 7.02
C ARG A 138 -13.00 3.31 7.08
N PRO A 139 -13.07 4.50 7.74
CA PRO A 139 -11.91 5.38 7.82
C PRO A 139 -10.70 4.72 8.50
N LEU A 140 -10.90 3.83 9.48
CA LEU A 140 -9.82 3.09 10.14
C LEU A 140 -9.15 2.11 9.18
N VAL A 141 -9.95 1.35 8.41
CA VAL A 141 -9.45 0.39 7.42
C VAL A 141 -8.69 1.11 6.31
N LEU A 142 -9.22 2.22 5.80
CA LEU A 142 -8.54 3.02 4.78
C LEU A 142 -7.27 3.68 5.32
N HIS A 143 -7.25 4.11 6.57
CA HIS A 143 -6.04 4.63 7.20
C HIS A 143 -4.92 3.58 7.21
N GLU A 144 -5.25 2.34 7.58
CA GLU A 144 -4.27 1.25 7.59
C GLU A 144 -3.83 0.87 6.18
N PHE A 145 -4.75 0.83 5.22
CA PHE A 145 -4.46 0.59 3.81
C PHE A 145 -3.47 1.64 3.25
N ARG A 146 -3.72 2.93 3.47
CA ARG A 146 -2.86 4.03 2.97
C ARG A 146 -1.42 3.97 3.48
N ARG A 147 -1.19 3.37 4.65
CA ARG A 147 0.17 3.22 5.21
C ARG A 147 1.05 2.28 4.39
N TYR A 148 0.44 1.28 3.76
CA TYR A 148 1.15 0.21 3.06
C TYR A 148 0.84 0.13 1.57
N VAL A 149 -0.13 0.90 1.07
CA VAL A 149 -0.51 0.85 -0.32
C VAL A 149 0.68 1.15 -1.23
N ARG A 150 0.87 0.30 -2.22
CA ARG A 150 1.83 0.47 -3.31
C ARG A 150 1.05 0.44 -4.61
N ILE A 151 1.02 1.58 -5.28
CA ILE A 151 0.27 1.74 -6.52
C ILE A 151 1.20 1.34 -7.66
N PRO A 152 0.86 0.35 -8.49
CA PRO A 152 1.64 -0.02 -9.65
C PRO A 152 1.52 1.09 -10.71
N VAL A 153 2.55 1.93 -10.79
CA VAL A 153 2.63 3.04 -11.75
C VAL A 153 3.89 2.89 -12.56
N MET A 154 3.75 2.83 -13.88
CA MET A 154 4.86 2.93 -14.81
C MET A 154 5.00 4.37 -15.27
N THR A 155 6.11 5.01 -14.92
CA THR A 155 6.48 6.36 -15.38
C THR A 155 8.00 6.47 -15.42
N ASP A 156 8.49 7.38 -16.25
CA ASP A 156 9.90 7.72 -16.29
C ASP A 156 10.32 8.43 -15.02
N VAL A 157 11.43 8.00 -14.46
CA VAL A 157 12.03 8.58 -13.25
C VAL A 157 13.46 8.98 -13.55
N THR A 158 13.78 10.25 -13.36
CA THR A 158 15.15 10.71 -13.34
C THR A 158 15.68 10.58 -11.92
N VAL A 159 16.77 9.84 -11.75
CA VAL A 159 17.48 9.68 -10.48
C VAL A 159 18.81 10.44 -10.58
N VAL A 160 19.05 11.32 -9.63
CA VAL A 160 20.32 12.05 -9.47
C VAL A 160 20.98 11.55 -8.19
N ALA A 161 22.16 10.97 -8.31
CA ALA A 161 22.93 10.51 -7.16
C ALA A 161 23.81 11.65 -6.58
N ALA A 162 24.37 11.42 -5.40
CA ALA A 162 25.19 12.43 -4.70
C ALA A 162 26.43 12.88 -5.49
N ASP A 163 26.97 12.02 -6.36
CA ASP A 163 28.08 12.32 -7.29
C ASP A 163 27.63 13.06 -8.55
N SER A 164 26.39 13.57 -8.58
CA SER A 164 25.77 14.24 -9.74
C SER A 164 25.52 13.33 -10.95
N SER A 165 25.76 12.03 -10.85
CA SER A 165 25.39 11.08 -11.92
C SER A 165 23.88 11.03 -12.08
N ARG A 166 23.42 10.95 -13.35
CA ARG A 166 21.99 10.91 -13.69
C ARG A 166 21.64 9.60 -14.37
N PHE A 167 20.51 9.04 -13.96
CA PHE A 167 19.96 7.80 -14.51
C PHE A 167 18.49 8.01 -14.88
N LEU A 168 18.12 7.57 -16.07
CA LEU A 168 16.72 7.47 -16.47
C LEU A 168 16.27 6.02 -16.28
N VAL A 169 15.21 5.82 -15.51
CA VAL A 169 14.70 4.51 -15.13
C VAL A 169 13.17 4.54 -15.13
N THR A 170 12.55 3.37 -15.05
CA THR A 170 11.08 3.26 -15.01
C THR A 170 10.63 2.81 -13.63
N SER A 171 9.63 3.49 -13.06
CA SER A 171 8.98 3.07 -11.81
C SER A 171 8.22 1.75 -12.03
N GLN A 172 8.06 0.97 -10.97
CA GLN A 172 7.22 -0.22 -10.91
C GLN A 172 6.04 0.01 -9.96
N GLU A 173 6.32 0.53 -8.77
CA GLU A 173 5.34 0.83 -7.74
C GLU A 173 5.73 2.10 -7.00
N ILE A 174 4.72 2.88 -6.61
CA ILE A 174 4.88 4.11 -5.84
C ILE A 174 4.01 4.03 -4.58
N SER A 175 4.56 4.48 -3.47
CA SER A 175 3.87 4.63 -2.18
C SER A 175 4.16 5.98 -1.55
N ALA A 176 3.47 6.34 -0.48
CA ALA A 176 3.77 7.56 0.28
C ALA A 176 5.20 7.60 0.87
N GLY A 177 5.82 6.43 1.07
CA GLY A 177 7.13 6.30 1.70
C GLY A 177 8.29 6.01 0.76
N GLY A 178 8.02 5.69 -0.51
CA GLY A 178 9.06 5.30 -1.44
C GLY A 178 8.54 4.77 -2.76
N MET A 179 9.46 4.35 -3.61
CA MET A 179 9.15 3.73 -4.90
C MET A 179 10.10 2.57 -5.20
N SER A 180 9.63 1.65 -6.03
CA SER A 180 10.49 0.66 -6.68
C SER A 180 10.65 0.98 -8.16
N MET A 181 11.84 0.72 -8.69
CA MET A 181 12.24 1.06 -10.06
C MET A 181 13.02 -0.10 -10.68
N LYS A 182 13.02 -0.15 -12.01
CA LYS A 182 13.80 -1.12 -12.79
C LYS A 182 14.84 -0.39 -13.64
N GLY A 183 16.07 -0.92 -13.71
CA GLY A 183 17.08 -0.42 -14.65
C GLY A 183 18.32 0.24 -14.04
N THR A 184 18.56 0.20 -12.73
CA THR A 184 19.66 0.94 -12.07
C THR A 184 20.77 0.04 -11.56
N ALA A 185 21.65 -0.39 -12.43
CA ALA A 185 22.78 -1.25 -12.03
C ALA A 185 23.84 -0.54 -11.17
N LYS A 186 23.88 0.79 -11.14
CA LYS A 186 24.94 1.59 -10.49
C LYS A 186 24.56 2.18 -9.12
N LEU A 187 23.31 2.03 -8.65
CA LEU A 187 22.91 2.52 -7.34
C LEU A 187 23.15 1.46 -6.27
N GLU A 188 23.68 1.88 -5.11
CA GLU A 188 23.99 1.00 -3.99
C GLU A 188 23.15 1.35 -2.74
N PRO A 189 22.76 0.36 -1.91
CA PRO A 189 22.03 0.60 -0.68
C PRO A 189 22.72 1.63 0.22
N GLY A 190 21.92 2.54 0.81
CA GLY A 190 22.42 3.65 1.63
C GLY A 190 22.75 4.92 0.84
N GLN A 191 22.90 4.86 -0.48
CA GLN A 191 23.24 6.02 -1.31
C GLN A 191 22.09 7.06 -1.31
N LEU A 192 22.44 8.32 -1.08
CA LEU A 192 21.49 9.44 -1.18
C LEU A 192 21.21 9.76 -2.65
N VAL A 193 19.94 10.00 -2.94
CA VAL A 193 19.46 10.31 -4.28
C VAL A 193 18.36 11.36 -4.25
N GLU A 194 18.23 12.11 -5.34
CA GLU A 194 17.03 12.87 -5.66
C GLU A 194 16.33 12.20 -6.85
N VAL A 195 15.02 11.94 -6.73
CA VAL A 195 14.19 11.37 -7.79
C VAL A 195 13.21 12.39 -8.31
N SER A 196 13.05 12.44 -9.63
CA SER A 196 12.09 13.32 -10.31
C SER A 196 11.19 12.48 -11.22
N PHE A 197 9.88 12.59 -11.06
CA PHE A 197 8.89 11.83 -11.82
C PHE A 197 7.57 12.58 -11.91
N SER A 198 6.69 12.14 -12.82
CA SER A 198 5.32 12.63 -12.92
C SER A 198 4.34 11.48 -12.75
N VAL A 199 3.20 11.73 -12.11
CA VAL A 199 2.05 10.82 -12.05
C VAL A 199 0.84 11.50 -12.67
N LEU A 200 -0.05 10.72 -13.24
CA LEU A 200 -1.14 11.08 -14.18
C LEU A 200 -1.74 12.50 -14.07
N THR A 201 -1.97 13.02 -12.89
CA THR A 201 -2.67 14.30 -12.66
C THR A 201 -1.83 15.32 -11.91
N LEU A 202 -0.58 14.97 -11.57
CA LEU A 202 0.30 15.87 -10.81
C LEU A 202 1.40 16.45 -11.69
N PRO A 203 1.81 17.70 -11.44
CA PRO A 203 3.06 18.24 -11.99
C PRO A 203 4.25 17.41 -11.53
N GLN A 204 5.39 17.57 -12.16
CA GLN A 204 6.63 16.88 -11.81
C GLN A 204 6.92 17.00 -10.31
N ILE A 205 7.10 15.85 -9.67
CA ILE A 205 7.46 15.70 -8.26
C ILE A 205 8.97 15.49 -8.18
N ARG A 206 9.64 16.18 -7.25
CA ARG A 206 11.05 15.95 -6.89
C ARG A 206 11.14 15.62 -5.42
N LEU A 207 11.76 14.49 -5.09
CA LEU A 207 11.88 14.02 -3.71
C LEU A 207 13.30 13.56 -3.43
N ARG A 208 13.79 13.87 -2.22
CA ARG A 208 15.01 13.30 -1.68
C ARG A 208 14.72 11.94 -1.06
N GLY A 209 15.72 11.07 -1.09
CA GLY A 209 15.63 9.77 -0.46
C GLY A 209 16.95 9.05 -0.46
N HIS A 210 16.91 7.78 -0.10
CA HIS A 210 18.08 6.90 -0.15
C HIS A 210 17.69 5.56 -0.73
N VAL A 211 18.65 4.90 -1.33
CA VAL A 211 18.50 3.52 -1.81
C VAL A 211 18.30 2.61 -0.59
N SER A 212 17.16 1.98 -0.49
CA SER A 212 16.81 1.11 0.64
C SER A 212 17.20 -0.35 0.40
N TRP A 213 17.07 -0.80 -0.84
CA TRP A 213 17.43 -2.16 -1.23
C TRP A 213 17.71 -2.24 -2.74
N LYS A 214 18.46 -3.27 -3.12
CA LYS A 214 18.77 -3.63 -4.51
C LYS A 214 18.58 -5.14 -4.70
N ARG A 215 18.05 -5.56 -5.82
CA ARG A 215 17.84 -6.96 -6.16
C ARG A 215 18.65 -7.37 -7.41
N PRO A 216 19.02 -8.67 -7.55
CA PRO A 216 19.77 -9.17 -8.71
C PRO A 216 19.09 -8.90 -10.06
N ASN A 217 17.74 -8.82 -10.10
CA ASN A 217 16.95 -8.52 -11.29
C ASN A 217 16.99 -7.04 -11.72
N LYS A 218 17.98 -6.28 -11.26
CA LYS A 218 18.15 -4.84 -11.50
C LYS A 218 17.00 -3.97 -10.97
N SER A 219 16.21 -4.45 -10.00
CA SER A 219 15.23 -3.62 -9.31
C SER A 219 15.85 -2.96 -8.08
N VAL A 220 15.49 -1.70 -7.87
CA VAL A 220 15.98 -0.87 -6.75
C VAL A 220 14.80 -0.24 -6.05
N GLY A 221 14.82 -0.22 -4.72
CA GLY A 221 13.85 0.50 -3.91
C GLY A 221 14.46 1.76 -3.30
N ILE A 222 13.75 2.88 -3.49
CA ILE A 222 14.08 4.16 -2.86
C ILE A 222 13.10 4.39 -1.71
N ARG A 223 13.64 4.76 -0.56
CA ARG A 223 12.87 5.29 0.57
C ARG A 223 12.99 6.80 0.57
N PHE A 224 11.86 7.50 0.49
CA PHE A 224 11.83 8.96 0.53
C PHE A 224 12.17 9.49 1.93
N ASP A 225 12.83 10.63 1.98
CA ASP A 225 13.12 11.33 3.23
C ASP A 225 11.79 11.68 3.93
N ALA A 226 11.69 11.32 5.22
CA ALA A 226 10.49 11.55 6.01
C ALA A 226 10.18 13.06 6.17
N ASN A 227 11.20 13.89 6.19
CA ASN A 227 11.11 15.31 6.41
C ASN A 227 10.98 16.14 5.12
N ASP A 228 10.95 15.49 3.93
CA ASP A 228 10.75 16.21 2.68
C ASP A 228 9.27 16.60 2.51
N GLU A 229 8.96 17.87 2.73
CA GLU A 229 7.61 18.43 2.64
C GLU A 229 6.95 18.24 1.27
N ARG A 230 7.77 18.14 0.20
CA ARG A 230 7.30 17.92 -1.17
C ARG A 230 6.52 16.60 -1.32
N ARG A 231 6.68 15.66 -0.36
CA ARG A 231 5.89 14.41 -0.30
C ARG A 231 4.40 14.64 -0.08
N GLN A 232 4.00 15.80 0.42
CA GLN A 232 2.59 16.07 0.73
C GLN A 232 1.71 15.89 -0.52
N ARG A 233 2.12 16.42 -1.67
CA ARG A 233 1.37 16.27 -2.94
C ARG A 233 1.23 14.80 -3.35
N LEU A 234 2.27 13.99 -3.19
CA LEU A 234 2.21 12.56 -3.47
C LEU A 234 1.25 11.83 -2.52
N ARG A 235 1.24 12.20 -1.23
CA ARG A 235 0.30 11.64 -0.25
C ARG A 235 -1.15 11.96 -0.60
N GLU A 236 -1.43 13.19 -0.96
CA GLU A 236 -2.77 13.64 -1.39
C GLU A 236 -3.24 12.90 -2.64
N TRP A 237 -2.36 12.73 -3.62
CA TRP A 237 -2.66 11.94 -4.81
C TRP A 237 -2.98 10.47 -4.47
N ILE A 238 -2.19 9.82 -3.59
CA ILE A 238 -2.45 8.45 -3.14
C ILE A 238 -3.80 8.36 -2.44
N VAL A 239 -4.14 9.33 -1.58
CA VAL A 239 -5.45 9.39 -0.91
C VAL A 239 -6.58 9.48 -1.93
N SER A 240 -6.47 10.40 -2.87
CA SER A 240 -7.47 10.56 -3.94
C SER A 240 -7.63 9.29 -4.78
N TYR A 241 -6.50 8.62 -5.12
CA TYR A 241 -6.52 7.36 -5.87
C TYR A 241 -7.22 6.21 -5.10
N VAL A 242 -7.01 6.14 -3.79
CA VAL A 242 -7.63 5.10 -2.94
C VAL A 242 -9.12 5.33 -2.73
N GLU A 243 -9.57 6.60 -2.75
CA GLU A 243 -10.97 6.97 -2.52
C GLU A 243 -11.83 7.01 -3.78
N SER A 244 -11.20 7.05 -4.96
CA SER A 244 -11.90 6.96 -6.26
C SER A 244 -12.34 5.53 -6.58
#